data_ec052157b0e635847a190d76b5bdd3ff
#
_entry.id   ec052157b0e635847a190d76b5bdd3ff
#
_cell.length_a   1.000
_cell.length_b   1.000
_cell.length_c   1.000
_cell.angle_alpha   90.00
_cell.angle_beta   90.00
_cell.angle_gamma   90.00
#
_symmetry.space_group_name_H-M   'P 1'
#
loop_
_entity.id
_entity.type
_entity.pdbx_description
1 polymer ?
#
loop_
_entity_poly.entity_id
_entity_poly.type
_entity_poly.pdbx_seq_one_letter_code
_entity_poly.pdbx_strand_id
1 'polypeptide(L)'
;VFFAGDLVNVPDRASEWFDDTRGNAFFPCLQGRASYTLHGRTYRGGALIQHAPIFPAIGNHEVMGVYDPEGEALNLSFARPRRTVESELPPEAAHWERAVHNAWVRDHSFNTITYEEIFGLPPYYAVSFGDVRLVSLYATRLWRTPQPGTVGRYAERDEDLADPTRWGGGEFIFEPLLGDQYDWLRQELESEAFQRAQYRVVMLHHPLHSLGGNVVPAYTDPVQRIARDAEGRVTAVRYDYPKAEDHLFTHLEPLLNTSGAHLLLNGHCHLWNRFQNSAGVHFLETSNVGNTFGAHLADNPRSPLPAGDDYVPVGDPCGLAPIVPTLAPLSDAEGNPLPYLASNDVTAFSILDTGAGTVTSYRYDTRTFGVPALPFDRFALVPRSCK
;
A
#
# COMPACT_ATOMS: atom_id res chain seq x y z
N VAL A 1 4.25 3.79 16.90
CA VAL A 1 3.44 4.30 15.78
C VAL A 1 3.60 3.35 14.61
N PHE A 2 2.49 2.92 13.99
CA PHE A 2 2.47 2.05 12.82
C PHE A 2 2.22 2.91 11.58
N PHE A 3 3.05 2.74 10.55
CA PHE A 3 2.89 3.37 9.26
C PHE A 3 2.82 2.30 8.16
N ALA A 4 1.72 2.25 7.46
CA ALA A 4 1.46 1.24 6.42
C ALA A 4 2.06 1.62 5.04
N GLY A 5 3.25 2.23 5.01
CA GLY A 5 3.96 2.60 3.78
C GLY A 5 3.60 3.97 3.22
N ASP A 6 4.27 4.33 2.12
CA ASP A 6 4.18 5.63 1.45
C ASP A 6 4.51 6.81 2.38
N LEU A 7 5.67 6.72 3.03
CA LEU A 7 6.14 7.68 4.03
C LEU A 7 6.60 8.99 3.38
N VAL A 8 7.12 8.90 2.16
CA VAL A 8 7.64 9.98 1.33
C VAL A 8 7.26 9.77 -0.14
N ASN A 9 7.38 10.80 -0.97
CA ASN A 9 7.12 10.65 -2.41
C ASN A 9 8.31 10.05 -3.17
N VAL A 10 9.53 10.47 -2.80
CA VAL A 10 10.76 10.08 -3.48
C VAL A 10 11.79 9.68 -2.42
N PRO A 11 11.98 8.39 -2.15
CA PRO A 11 12.78 7.92 -1.02
C PRO A 11 14.26 8.27 -1.13
N ASP A 12 14.83 8.40 -2.34
CA ASP A 12 16.23 8.73 -2.55
C ASP A 12 16.53 10.23 -2.45
N ARG A 13 15.55 11.04 -2.05
CA ARG A 13 15.74 12.47 -1.74
C ARG A 13 15.82 12.69 -0.25
N ALA A 14 17.00 13.06 0.26
CA ALA A 14 17.20 13.38 1.67
C ALA A 14 16.23 14.47 2.18
N SER A 15 15.86 15.43 1.33
CA SER A 15 14.92 16.51 1.67
C SER A 15 13.47 16.04 1.89
N GLU A 16 13.10 14.87 1.41
CA GLU A 16 11.79 14.27 1.73
C GLU A 16 11.76 13.72 3.16
N TRP A 17 12.92 13.28 3.67
CA TRP A 17 13.05 12.67 4.99
C TRP A 17 13.37 13.68 6.10
N PHE A 18 14.37 14.55 5.89
CA PHE A 18 15.02 15.30 6.95
C PHE A 18 14.77 16.80 6.88
N ASP A 19 14.93 17.40 5.73
CA ASP A 19 14.75 18.82 5.50
C ASP A 19 14.06 19.04 4.16
N ASP A 20 13.08 19.94 4.15
CA ASP A 20 12.31 20.23 2.97
C ASP A 20 12.04 21.73 2.89
N THR A 21 12.31 22.33 1.75
CA THR A 21 11.95 23.74 1.48
C THR A 21 10.43 23.96 1.48
N ARG A 22 9.63 22.89 1.30
CA ARG A 22 8.17 22.90 1.43
C ARG A 22 7.70 22.89 2.89
N GLY A 23 8.59 22.55 3.84
CA GLY A 23 8.33 22.55 5.27
C GLY A 23 7.57 21.35 5.79
N ASN A 24 7.49 20.24 5.05
CA ASN A 24 6.72 19.04 5.40
C ASN A 24 7.47 17.72 5.24
N ALA A 25 8.79 17.72 5.35
CA ALA A 25 9.58 16.49 5.35
C ALA A 25 9.14 15.54 6.49
N PHE A 26 9.31 14.24 6.28
CA PHE A 26 8.77 13.18 7.15
C PHE A 26 9.22 13.34 8.61
N PHE A 27 10.52 13.31 8.90
CA PHE A 27 10.97 13.40 10.29
C PHE A 27 10.71 14.77 10.95
N PRO A 28 10.88 15.93 10.31
CA PRO A 28 10.42 17.20 10.85
C PRO A 28 8.94 17.23 11.25
N CYS A 29 8.04 16.62 10.47
CA CYS A 29 6.63 16.48 10.84
C CYS A 29 6.46 15.67 12.13
N LEU A 30 7.17 14.55 12.27
CA LEU A 30 7.11 13.67 13.43
C LEU A 30 7.88 14.19 14.66
N GLN A 31 8.65 15.26 14.48
CA GLN A 31 9.35 15.95 15.55
C GLN A 31 8.65 17.24 16.02
N GLY A 32 7.55 17.62 15.38
CA GLY A 32 6.86 18.88 15.65
C GLY A 32 7.63 20.13 15.19
N ARG A 33 8.54 19.98 14.21
CA ARG A 33 9.43 21.04 13.68
C ARG A 33 9.11 21.44 12.25
N ALA A 34 8.13 20.82 11.62
CA ALA A 34 7.68 21.21 10.30
C ALA A 34 7.14 22.65 10.26
N SER A 35 7.07 23.22 9.07
CA SER A 35 6.50 24.55 8.86
C SER A 35 5.74 24.57 7.53
N TYR A 36 4.60 23.89 7.52
CA TYR A 36 3.77 23.73 6.32
C TYR A 36 2.52 24.59 6.43
N THR A 37 2.24 25.39 5.40
CA THR A 37 1.06 26.26 5.37
C THR A 37 -0.06 25.60 4.58
N LEU A 38 -1.19 25.37 5.22
CA LEU A 38 -2.41 24.86 4.63
C LEU A 38 -3.59 25.70 5.07
N HIS A 39 -4.46 26.10 4.16
CA HIS A 39 -5.61 26.99 4.43
C HIS A 39 -5.22 28.28 5.19
N GLY A 40 -4.07 28.89 4.83
CA GLY A 40 -3.55 30.09 5.47
C GLY A 40 -3.02 29.93 6.90
N ARG A 41 -2.76 28.69 7.33
CA ARG A 41 -2.25 28.34 8.67
C ARG A 41 -1.00 27.51 8.60
N THR A 42 -0.11 27.69 9.57
CA THR A 42 1.13 26.93 9.67
C THR A 42 0.93 25.74 10.59
N TYR A 43 1.19 24.54 10.04
CA TYR A 43 1.23 23.26 10.74
C TYR A 43 2.69 22.88 11.01
N ARG A 44 2.95 22.39 12.21
CA ARG A 44 4.30 22.00 12.66
C ARG A 44 4.47 20.50 12.83
N GLY A 45 3.41 19.72 12.63
CA GLY A 45 3.38 18.29 12.97
C GLY A 45 3.27 18.06 14.46
N GLY A 46 3.69 16.88 14.90
CA GLY A 46 3.63 16.46 16.30
C GLY A 46 4.95 15.86 16.78
N ALA A 47 5.31 16.08 18.05
CA ALA A 47 6.50 15.50 18.68
C ALA A 47 6.24 14.02 19.01
N LEU A 48 6.12 13.15 18.02
CA LEU A 48 5.80 11.74 18.18
C LEU A 48 7.02 10.86 18.44
N ILE A 49 8.09 11.03 17.65
CA ILE A 49 9.27 10.15 17.71
C ILE A 49 10.12 10.37 18.96
N GLN A 50 9.92 11.45 19.70
CA GLN A 50 10.52 11.67 21.02
C GLN A 50 9.87 10.79 22.10
N HIS A 51 8.69 10.24 21.85
CA HIS A 51 7.88 9.54 22.84
C HIS A 51 7.50 8.11 22.44
N ALA A 52 7.55 7.78 21.17
CA ALA A 52 7.11 6.48 20.66
C ALA A 52 8.00 5.99 19.50
N PRO A 53 8.34 4.70 19.47
CA PRO A 53 9.02 4.10 18.32
C PRO A 53 8.10 4.09 17.09
N ILE A 54 8.73 4.09 15.91
CA ILE A 54 8.05 3.94 14.61
C ILE A 54 8.28 2.53 14.11
N PHE A 55 7.23 1.92 13.58
CA PHE A 55 7.24 0.64 12.91
C PHE A 55 6.61 0.83 11.52
N PRO A 56 7.43 1.06 10.47
CA PRO A 56 6.93 1.30 9.12
C PRO A 56 6.81 0.00 8.33
N ALA A 57 5.90 -0.04 7.36
CA ALA A 57 5.94 -0.95 6.22
C ALA A 57 6.50 -0.25 4.99
N ILE A 58 6.89 -1.02 3.99
CA ILE A 58 7.28 -0.49 2.68
C ILE A 58 6.02 -0.33 1.83
N GLY A 59 5.82 0.89 1.30
CA GLY A 59 4.86 1.19 0.24
C GLY A 59 5.51 1.23 -1.14
N ASN A 60 4.72 1.51 -2.16
CA ASN A 60 5.26 1.62 -3.52
C ASN A 60 6.14 2.86 -3.73
N HIS A 61 6.00 3.87 -2.89
CA HIS A 61 6.85 5.05 -2.91
C HIS A 61 8.24 4.81 -2.29
N GLU A 62 8.39 3.90 -1.33
CA GLU A 62 9.70 3.57 -0.74
C GLU A 62 10.58 2.71 -1.64
N VAL A 63 10.06 2.25 -2.77
CA VAL A 63 10.79 1.36 -3.67
C VAL A 63 11.33 2.16 -4.85
N MET A 64 12.61 2.47 -4.84
CA MET A 64 13.29 3.16 -5.93
C MET A 64 14.58 2.46 -6.31
N GLY A 65 14.93 2.61 -7.59
CA GLY A 65 16.26 2.31 -8.09
C GLY A 65 17.17 3.53 -7.99
N VAL A 66 17.86 3.83 -9.08
CA VAL A 66 18.75 4.99 -9.15
C VAL A 66 17.93 6.28 -9.19
N TYR A 67 18.26 7.22 -8.30
CA TYR A 67 17.72 8.57 -8.32
C TYR A 67 18.15 9.29 -9.60
N ASP A 68 17.18 9.78 -10.36
CA ASP A 68 17.42 10.67 -11.48
C ASP A 68 17.21 12.12 -11.02
N PRO A 69 18.28 12.94 -10.93
CA PRO A 69 18.17 14.34 -10.49
C PRO A 69 17.37 15.21 -11.47
N GLU A 70 17.27 14.82 -12.74
CA GLU A 70 16.47 15.51 -13.76
C GLU A 70 15.02 15.00 -13.79
N GLY A 71 14.78 13.83 -13.22
CA GLY A 71 13.46 13.21 -13.08
C GLY A 71 12.70 13.80 -11.90
N GLU A 72 12.04 14.92 -12.06
CA GLU A 72 11.13 15.46 -11.05
C GLU A 72 9.86 14.61 -10.92
N ALA A 73 9.57 13.80 -11.91
CA ALA A 73 8.36 12.99 -11.93
C ALA A 73 8.60 11.65 -11.23
N LEU A 74 7.82 11.38 -10.19
CA LEU A 74 7.69 10.10 -9.52
C LEU A 74 7.63 8.90 -10.51
N ASN A 75 6.94 9.08 -11.63
CA ASN A 75 6.75 8.07 -12.67
C ASN A 75 8.03 7.68 -13.42
N LEU A 76 9.05 8.54 -13.49
CA LEU A 76 10.32 8.19 -14.14
C LEU A 76 11.16 7.26 -13.29
N SER A 77 11.11 7.41 -11.98
CA SER A 77 11.76 6.52 -11.03
C SER A 77 11.20 5.10 -11.07
N PHE A 78 9.91 4.96 -11.39
CA PHE A 78 9.24 3.66 -11.57
C PHE A 78 9.52 2.99 -12.93
N ALA A 79 10.33 3.59 -13.79
CA ALA A 79 10.61 3.09 -15.13
C ALA A 79 11.69 1.99 -15.19
N ARG A 80 12.33 1.61 -14.08
CA ARG A 80 13.44 0.65 -14.06
C ARG A 80 13.15 -0.62 -13.26
N PRO A 81 12.20 -1.45 -13.70
CA PRO A 81 11.99 -2.75 -13.07
C PRO A 81 13.20 -3.66 -13.28
N ARG A 82 13.40 -4.60 -12.37
CA ARG A 82 14.54 -5.52 -12.37
C ARG A 82 14.79 -6.18 -13.73
N ARG A 83 13.76 -6.67 -14.39
CA ARG A 83 13.89 -7.30 -15.71
C ARG A 83 14.43 -6.36 -16.80
N THR A 84 14.10 -5.06 -16.74
CA THR A 84 14.63 -4.07 -17.67
C THR A 84 16.12 -3.91 -17.45
N VAL A 85 16.53 -3.76 -16.20
CA VAL A 85 17.94 -3.66 -15.81
C VAL A 85 18.72 -4.92 -16.18
N GLU A 86 18.16 -6.10 -15.96
CA GLU A 86 18.77 -7.37 -16.38
C GLU A 86 18.97 -7.47 -17.91
N SER A 87 18.13 -6.82 -18.71
CA SER A 87 18.30 -6.75 -20.16
C SER A 87 19.36 -5.72 -20.62
N GLU A 88 19.76 -4.82 -19.74
CA GLU A 88 20.73 -3.75 -19.99
C GLU A 88 22.10 -4.01 -19.33
N LEU A 89 22.37 -5.23 -18.89
CA LEU A 89 23.64 -5.58 -18.26
C LEU A 89 24.85 -5.22 -19.15
N PRO A 90 25.91 -4.66 -18.57
CA PRO A 90 27.09 -4.33 -19.33
C PRO A 90 27.81 -5.60 -19.82
N PRO A 91 28.60 -5.56 -20.92
CA PRO A 91 29.24 -6.73 -21.50
C PRO A 91 30.09 -7.53 -20.51
N GLU A 92 30.74 -6.87 -19.56
CA GLU A 92 31.54 -7.53 -18.52
C GLU A 92 30.73 -8.37 -17.55
N ALA A 93 29.42 -8.16 -17.45
CA ALA A 93 28.54 -8.93 -16.57
C ALA A 93 28.51 -10.43 -16.89
N ALA A 94 28.87 -10.80 -18.12
CA ALA A 94 29.01 -12.20 -18.53
C ALA A 94 30.04 -12.99 -17.70
N HIS A 95 30.95 -12.29 -17.02
CA HIS A 95 32.00 -12.87 -16.18
C HIS A 95 31.80 -12.62 -14.70
N TRP A 96 30.70 -11.98 -14.29
CA TRP A 96 30.43 -11.69 -12.88
C TRP A 96 30.01 -12.93 -12.10
N GLU A 97 30.48 -13.01 -10.87
CA GLU A 97 29.88 -13.93 -9.92
C GLU A 97 28.42 -13.53 -9.65
N ARG A 98 27.60 -14.51 -9.32
CA ARG A 98 26.15 -14.30 -9.07
C ARG A 98 25.88 -13.20 -8.05
N ALA A 99 26.70 -13.09 -7.00
CA ALA A 99 26.56 -12.08 -5.98
C ALA A 99 26.79 -10.66 -6.53
N VAL A 100 27.83 -10.48 -7.38
CA VAL A 100 28.12 -9.20 -8.05
C VAL A 100 27.02 -8.83 -9.02
N HIS A 101 26.56 -9.78 -9.81
CA HIS A 101 25.43 -9.58 -10.73
C HIS A 101 24.17 -9.12 -9.99
N ASN A 102 23.78 -9.83 -8.93
CA ASN A 102 22.60 -9.49 -8.16
C ASN A 102 22.72 -8.13 -7.47
N ALA A 103 23.89 -7.78 -6.95
CA ALA A 103 24.14 -6.48 -6.34
C ALA A 103 24.01 -5.36 -7.39
N TRP A 104 24.60 -5.53 -8.57
CA TRP A 104 24.51 -4.56 -9.64
C TRP A 104 23.08 -4.34 -10.12
N VAL A 105 22.32 -5.43 -10.33
CA VAL A 105 20.90 -5.35 -10.72
C VAL A 105 20.09 -4.64 -9.65
N ARG A 106 20.31 -4.98 -8.38
CA ARG A 106 19.64 -4.31 -7.25
C ARG A 106 19.93 -2.80 -7.24
N ASP A 107 21.18 -2.41 -7.40
CA ASP A 107 21.62 -1.01 -7.30
C ASP A 107 21.15 -0.16 -8.50
N HIS A 108 20.73 -0.79 -9.61
CA HIS A 108 20.28 -0.12 -10.83
C HIS A 108 18.77 -0.30 -11.10
N SER A 109 18.07 -1.07 -10.29
CA SER A 109 16.63 -1.29 -10.38
C SER A 109 15.92 -0.78 -9.13
N PHE A 110 14.60 -0.88 -9.11
CA PHE A 110 13.83 -0.68 -7.89
C PHE A 110 14.38 -1.52 -6.74
N ASN A 111 14.57 -0.91 -5.59
CA ASN A 111 15.08 -1.56 -4.40
C ASN A 111 14.57 -0.86 -3.13
N THR A 112 14.89 -1.43 -1.98
CA THR A 112 14.47 -0.96 -0.66
C THR A 112 15.62 -0.39 0.17
N ILE A 113 16.78 -0.14 -0.44
CA ILE A 113 18.03 0.19 0.27
C ILE A 113 17.87 1.44 1.13
N THR A 114 17.30 2.52 0.58
CA THR A 114 17.13 3.77 1.33
C THR A 114 16.23 3.57 2.56
N TYR A 115 15.14 2.81 2.42
CA TYR A 115 14.30 2.46 3.57
C TYR A 115 15.08 1.65 4.62
N GLU A 116 15.80 0.62 4.20
CA GLU A 116 16.58 -0.24 5.09
C GLU A 116 17.68 0.54 5.84
N GLU A 117 18.35 1.47 5.15
CA GLU A 117 19.38 2.33 5.76
C GLU A 117 18.79 3.34 6.76
N ILE A 118 17.63 3.94 6.44
CA ILE A 118 16.99 4.93 7.31
C ILE A 118 16.45 4.28 8.59
N PHE A 119 15.79 3.13 8.48
CA PHE A 119 15.11 2.51 9.61
C PHE A 119 15.92 1.38 10.28
N GLY A 120 16.96 0.87 9.64
CA GLY A 120 17.70 -0.29 10.12
C GLY A 120 16.84 -1.55 10.19
N LEU A 121 15.83 -1.67 9.36
CA LEU A 121 14.87 -2.77 9.32
C LEU A 121 14.96 -3.51 7.98
N PRO A 122 14.80 -4.85 7.98
CA PRO A 122 14.63 -5.58 6.72
C PRO A 122 13.28 -5.25 6.08
N PRO A 123 13.08 -5.60 4.78
CA PRO A 123 11.84 -5.29 4.06
C PRO A 123 10.57 -5.85 4.71
N TYR A 124 10.67 -6.99 5.37
CA TYR A 124 9.59 -7.56 6.18
C TYR A 124 10.16 -8.04 7.53
N TYR A 125 9.37 -7.89 8.58
CA TYR A 125 9.82 -8.17 9.95
C TYR A 125 8.65 -8.41 10.89
N ALA A 126 8.97 -8.93 12.08
CA ALA A 126 8.02 -9.02 13.16
C ALA A 126 8.62 -8.50 14.46
N VAL A 127 7.83 -7.80 15.26
CA VAL A 127 8.26 -7.21 16.52
C VAL A 127 7.19 -7.33 17.60
N SER A 128 7.60 -7.57 18.83
CA SER A 128 6.71 -7.47 20.00
C SER A 128 6.95 -6.12 20.69
N PHE A 129 5.87 -5.39 20.93
CA PHE A 129 5.87 -4.16 21.68
C PHE A 129 4.71 -4.13 22.66
N GLY A 130 5.00 -4.30 23.95
CA GLY A 130 3.97 -4.53 24.97
C GLY A 130 3.14 -5.78 24.63
N ASP A 131 1.85 -5.63 24.62
CA ASP A 131 0.88 -6.70 24.36
C ASP A 131 0.67 -6.99 22.88
N VAL A 132 1.31 -6.23 21.97
CA VAL A 132 1.14 -6.33 20.52
C VAL A 132 2.28 -7.12 19.90
N ARG A 133 1.95 -8.09 19.06
CA ARG A 133 2.83 -8.66 18.05
C ARG A 133 2.46 -8.08 16.71
N LEU A 134 3.36 -7.28 16.15
CA LEU A 134 3.26 -6.71 14.80
C LEU A 134 4.06 -7.56 13.83
N VAL A 135 3.44 -7.92 12.72
CA VAL A 135 4.07 -8.54 11.56
C VAL A 135 3.93 -7.58 10.39
N SER A 136 5.03 -7.02 9.92
CA SER A 136 5.08 -6.11 8.78
C SER A 136 5.52 -6.88 7.54
N LEU A 137 4.73 -6.80 6.47
CA LEU A 137 4.98 -7.48 5.20
C LEU A 137 5.40 -6.47 4.13
N TYR A 138 6.29 -6.91 3.29
CA TYR A 138 6.63 -6.21 2.06
C TYR A 138 5.72 -6.73 0.93
N ALA A 139 4.61 -6.05 0.71
CA ALA A 139 3.64 -6.39 -0.32
C ALA A 139 3.24 -5.10 -1.05
N THR A 140 3.94 -4.80 -2.12
CA THR A 140 3.70 -3.63 -2.96
C THR A 140 3.86 -3.96 -4.43
N ARG A 141 3.17 -3.21 -5.30
CA ARG A 141 3.21 -3.30 -6.75
C ARG A 141 3.59 -1.98 -7.36
N LEU A 142 4.34 -2.04 -8.43
CA LEU A 142 4.71 -0.90 -9.25
C LEU A 142 4.18 -1.09 -10.66
N TRP A 143 3.56 -0.04 -11.19
CA TRP A 143 3.14 -0.04 -12.58
C TRP A 143 4.20 0.60 -13.45
N ARG A 144 4.60 -0.11 -14.48
CA ARG A 144 5.31 0.56 -15.55
C ARG A 144 4.33 1.50 -16.25
N THR A 145 4.57 2.79 -16.13
CA THR A 145 3.86 3.79 -16.92
C THR A 145 4.56 3.91 -18.27
N PRO A 146 3.96 3.48 -19.38
CA PRO A 146 4.42 3.89 -20.69
C PRO A 146 3.95 5.31 -20.89
N GLN A 147 4.64 6.30 -20.41
CA GLN A 147 4.32 7.72 -20.55
C GLN A 147 2.92 8.21 -20.11
N PRO A 148 2.76 9.50 -19.83
CA PRO A 148 1.60 10.02 -19.14
C PRO A 148 0.30 9.65 -19.85
N GLY A 149 -0.51 8.99 -19.14
CA GLY A 149 -1.93 9.06 -19.37
C GLY A 149 -2.59 7.84 -19.81
N THR A 150 -2.02 6.57 -19.80
CA THR A 150 -3.00 5.67 -20.22
C THR A 150 -2.99 4.23 -19.92
N VAL A 151 -2.26 3.39 -20.41
CA VAL A 151 -2.82 2.05 -20.61
C VAL A 151 -1.97 0.97 -20.01
N GLY A 152 -0.88 1.33 -19.42
CA GLY A 152 0.16 0.41 -18.97
C GLY A 152 -0.26 -0.75 -18.05
N ARG A 153 -1.33 -0.57 -17.29
CA ARG A 153 -1.87 -1.62 -16.41
C ARG A 153 -2.65 -2.68 -17.17
N TYR A 154 -3.48 -2.24 -18.13
CA TYR A 154 -4.52 -3.06 -18.73
C TYR A 154 -4.32 -3.33 -20.21
N ALA A 155 -3.57 -2.46 -20.91
CA ALA A 155 -3.32 -2.61 -22.32
C ALA A 155 -2.06 -1.87 -22.76
N GLU A 156 -1.52 -2.21 -23.91
CA GLU A 156 -0.53 -1.42 -24.61
C GLU A 156 -1.19 -0.38 -25.51
N ARG A 157 -0.43 0.66 -25.86
CA ARG A 157 -0.90 1.70 -26.76
C ARG A 157 -0.90 1.19 -28.22
N ASP A 158 -1.84 1.66 -29.01
CA ASP A 158 -1.97 1.26 -30.40
C ASP A 158 -0.68 1.52 -31.22
N GLU A 159 0.04 2.61 -30.89
CA GLU A 159 1.31 2.99 -31.55
C GLU A 159 2.48 2.06 -31.21
N ASP A 160 2.38 1.29 -30.12
CA ASP A 160 3.42 0.38 -29.66
C ASP A 160 3.15 -1.08 -30.05
N LEU A 161 1.97 -1.38 -30.59
CA LEU A 161 1.56 -2.77 -30.91
C LEU A 161 2.49 -3.48 -31.89
N ALA A 162 3.12 -2.75 -32.80
CA ALA A 162 4.01 -3.31 -33.80
C ALA A 162 5.40 -3.69 -33.28
N ASP A 163 5.79 -3.17 -32.12
CA ASP A 163 7.11 -3.38 -31.53
C ASP A 163 7.03 -3.93 -30.10
N PRO A 164 7.17 -5.27 -29.92
CA PRO A 164 7.09 -5.88 -28.61
C PRO A 164 8.13 -5.37 -27.58
N THR A 165 9.22 -4.75 -28.03
CA THR A 165 10.25 -4.20 -27.13
C THR A 165 9.75 -2.95 -26.40
N ARG A 166 8.70 -2.32 -26.90
CA ARG A 166 8.06 -1.14 -26.31
C ARG A 166 6.92 -1.49 -25.37
N TRP A 167 6.52 -2.75 -25.31
CA TRP A 167 5.41 -3.17 -24.44
C TRP A 167 5.78 -3.04 -22.97
N GLY A 168 4.88 -2.40 -22.22
CA GLY A 168 5.05 -2.13 -20.81
C GLY A 168 5.02 -3.37 -19.92
N GLY A 169 4.22 -4.34 -20.29
CA GLY A 169 4.11 -5.60 -19.58
C GLY A 169 3.20 -5.56 -18.34
N GLY A 170 2.29 -4.58 -18.26
CA GLY A 170 1.34 -4.51 -17.16
C GLY A 170 1.96 -4.06 -15.83
N GLU A 171 1.36 -4.49 -14.74
CA GLU A 171 1.86 -4.24 -13.39
C GLU A 171 2.98 -5.21 -13.01
N PHE A 172 3.97 -4.74 -12.27
CA PHE A 172 5.08 -5.56 -11.77
C PHE A 172 4.95 -5.78 -10.27
N ILE A 173 5.13 -7.01 -9.84
CA ILE A 173 5.42 -7.32 -8.45
C ILE A 173 6.90 -7.06 -8.22
N PHE A 174 7.21 -6.18 -7.27
CA PHE A 174 8.59 -5.90 -6.93
C PHE A 174 9.17 -7.00 -6.04
N GLU A 175 8.49 -7.31 -4.96
CA GLU A 175 8.81 -8.45 -4.09
C GLU A 175 7.57 -9.36 -4.03
N PRO A 176 7.65 -10.58 -4.52
CA PRO A 176 6.52 -11.50 -4.47
C PRO A 176 6.20 -11.86 -3.02
N LEU A 177 4.93 -11.80 -2.67
CA LEU A 177 4.47 -12.29 -1.36
C LEU A 177 4.79 -13.79 -1.20
N LEU A 178 4.68 -14.56 -2.29
CA LEU A 178 4.99 -16.00 -2.31
C LEU A 178 6.50 -16.23 -2.38
N GLY A 179 6.96 -17.35 -1.84
CA GLY A 179 8.37 -17.70 -1.70
C GLY A 179 8.88 -17.47 -0.28
N ASP A 180 10.11 -16.98 -0.14
CA ASP A 180 10.81 -16.88 1.16
C ASP A 180 10.02 -16.05 2.18
N GLN A 181 9.40 -14.94 1.76
CA GLN A 181 8.60 -14.11 2.65
C GLN A 181 7.35 -14.85 3.15
N TYR A 182 6.69 -15.60 2.27
CA TYR A 182 5.51 -16.35 2.64
C TYR A 182 5.82 -17.51 3.59
N ASP A 183 6.93 -18.22 3.34
CA ASP A 183 7.37 -19.31 4.21
C ASP A 183 7.79 -18.78 5.58
N TRP A 184 8.48 -17.63 5.63
CA TRP A 184 8.77 -16.92 6.86
C TRP A 184 7.48 -16.49 7.59
N LEU A 185 6.51 -15.92 6.86
CA LEU A 185 5.24 -15.50 7.44
C LEU A 185 4.50 -16.67 8.10
N ARG A 186 4.42 -17.81 7.43
CA ARG A 186 3.81 -19.01 8.02
C ARG A 186 4.47 -19.41 9.33
N GLN A 187 5.81 -19.44 9.36
CA GLN A 187 6.56 -19.74 10.57
C GLN A 187 6.33 -18.69 11.67
N GLU A 188 6.29 -17.40 11.30
CA GLU A 188 6.05 -16.33 12.26
C GLU A 188 4.64 -16.41 12.87
N LEU A 189 3.61 -16.68 12.06
CA LEU A 189 2.25 -16.81 12.56
C LEU A 189 2.05 -18.04 13.47
N GLU A 190 2.88 -19.07 13.32
CA GLU A 190 2.93 -20.24 14.20
C GLU A 190 3.83 -20.04 15.44
N SER A 191 4.65 -19.00 15.45
CA SER A 191 5.63 -18.76 16.52
C SER A 191 4.97 -18.56 17.89
N GLU A 192 5.68 -18.94 18.95
CA GLU A 192 5.24 -18.69 20.32
C GLU A 192 5.02 -17.20 20.59
N ALA A 193 5.82 -16.33 20.01
CA ALA A 193 5.72 -14.88 20.15
C ALA A 193 4.40 -14.35 19.55
N PHE A 194 4.01 -14.85 18.38
CA PHE A 194 2.74 -14.47 17.78
C PHE A 194 1.55 -15.07 18.53
N GLN A 195 1.61 -16.36 18.86
CA GLN A 195 0.48 -17.08 19.49
C GLN A 195 0.17 -16.61 20.91
N ARG A 196 1.19 -16.15 21.67
CA ARG A 196 1.01 -15.63 23.04
C ARG A 196 0.65 -14.15 23.09
N ALA A 197 0.84 -13.41 22.00
CA ALA A 197 0.52 -11.98 21.99
C ALA A 197 -0.97 -11.75 22.22
N GLN A 198 -1.32 -10.79 23.06
CA GLN A 198 -2.70 -10.40 23.31
C GLN A 198 -3.35 -9.80 22.06
N TYR A 199 -2.59 -8.98 21.32
CA TYR A 199 -3.03 -8.37 20.07
C TYR A 199 -2.08 -8.76 18.93
N ARG A 200 -2.63 -9.41 17.92
CA ARG A 200 -1.91 -9.92 16.74
C ARG A 200 -2.28 -9.08 15.54
N VAL A 201 -1.34 -8.26 15.10
CA VAL A 201 -1.51 -7.26 14.06
C VAL A 201 -0.60 -7.62 12.88
N VAL A 202 -1.16 -7.65 11.69
CA VAL A 202 -0.42 -7.76 10.43
C VAL A 202 -0.55 -6.42 9.71
N MET A 203 0.51 -5.95 9.10
CA MET A 203 0.56 -4.69 8.37
C MET A 203 1.23 -4.88 7.02
N LEU A 204 0.66 -4.31 5.99
CA LEU A 204 1.22 -4.23 4.64
C LEU A 204 0.70 -2.96 3.96
N HIS A 205 1.28 -2.61 2.81
CA HIS A 205 0.86 -1.39 2.13
C HIS A 205 -0.38 -1.58 1.26
N HIS A 206 -0.33 -2.52 0.30
CA HIS A 206 -1.45 -2.76 -0.60
C HIS A 206 -2.62 -3.43 0.13
N PRO A 207 -3.85 -2.96 -0.07
CA PRO A 207 -5.02 -3.51 0.63
C PRO A 207 -5.46 -4.85 0.05
N LEU A 208 -5.93 -5.72 0.93
CA LEU A 208 -6.68 -6.92 0.57
C LEU A 208 -8.15 -6.57 0.31
N HIS A 209 -8.72 -5.72 1.15
CA HIS A 209 -10.07 -5.18 1.04
C HIS A 209 -10.04 -3.67 1.09
N SER A 210 -10.66 -3.01 0.11
CA SER A 210 -10.79 -1.54 0.10
C SER A 210 -11.93 -1.08 -0.80
N LEU A 211 -12.49 0.08 -0.46
CA LEU A 211 -13.42 0.80 -1.33
C LEU A 211 -12.69 1.65 -2.38
N GLY A 212 -11.38 1.85 -2.24
CA GLY A 212 -10.57 2.66 -3.13
C GLY A 212 -10.27 1.99 -4.47
N GLY A 213 -9.82 2.79 -5.45
CA GLY A 213 -9.53 2.32 -6.81
C GLY A 213 -8.26 1.50 -6.95
N ASN A 214 -7.29 1.74 -6.09
CA ASN A 214 -5.95 1.14 -6.21
C ASN A 214 -5.86 -0.32 -5.72
N VAL A 215 -6.95 -0.94 -5.33
CA VAL A 215 -7.01 -2.38 -5.04
C VAL A 215 -7.16 -3.23 -6.31
N VAL A 216 -7.55 -2.62 -7.41
CA VAL A 216 -7.67 -3.24 -8.73
C VAL A 216 -6.73 -2.50 -9.69
N PRO A 217 -5.81 -3.15 -10.41
CA PRO A 217 -5.68 -4.62 -10.60
C PRO A 217 -5.29 -5.38 -9.34
N ALA A 218 -5.64 -6.66 -9.31
CA ALA A 218 -5.34 -7.55 -8.21
C ALA A 218 -3.84 -7.75 -7.97
N TYR A 219 -3.46 -8.20 -6.79
CA TYR A 219 -2.08 -8.53 -6.44
C TYR A 219 -1.68 -9.89 -7.04
N THR A 220 -1.57 -9.93 -8.36
CA THR A 220 -1.20 -11.10 -9.16
C THR A 220 -0.31 -10.69 -10.33
N ASP A 221 0.42 -11.62 -10.89
CA ASP A 221 1.19 -11.36 -12.11
C ASP A 221 0.23 -11.15 -13.29
N PRO A 222 0.49 -10.16 -14.15
CA PRO A 222 -0.38 -9.88 -15.28
C PRO A 222 -0.32 -11.01 -16.31
N VAL A 223 -1.48 -11.47 -16.75
CA VAL A 223 -1.64 -12.45 -17.84
C VAL A 223 -1.79 -11.70 -19.14
N GLN A 224 -0.76 -11.75 -20.01
CA GLN A 224 -0.76 -11.07 -21.30
C GLN A 224 -1.68 -11.77 -22.30
N ARG A 225 -2.52 -11.00 -22.98
CA ARG A 225 -3.41 -11.42 -24.06
C ARG A 225 -3.08 -10.64 -25.34
N ILE A 226 -2.70 -11.34 -26.39
CA ILE A 226 -2.35 -10.75 -27.70
C ILE A 226 -3.43 -11.11 -28.70
N ALA A 227 -4.14 -10.10 -29.22
CA ALA A 227 -5.04 -10.26 -30.34
C ALA A 227 -4.31 -10.02 -31.68
N ARG A 228 -4.68 -10.80 -32.71
CA ARG A 228 -4.11 -10.68 -34.06
C ARG A 228 -5.21 -10.71 -35.09
N ASP A 229 -5.00 -10.03 -36.23
CA ASP A 229 -5.85 -10.11 -37.39
C ASP A 229 -5.56 -11.37 -38.22
N ALA A 230 -6.28 -11.49 -39.35
CA ALA A 230 -6.16 -12.62 -40.28
C ALA A 230 -4.75 -12.71 -40.93
N GLU A 231 -4.06 -11.59 -41.02
CA GLU A 231 -2.72 -11.45 -41.57
C GLU A 231 -1.64 -11.68 -40.51
N GLY A 232 -2.02 -11.94 -39.22
CA GLY A 232 -1.12 -12.20 -38.10
C GLY A 232 -0.57 -10.95 -37.41
N ARG A 233 -1.00 -9.74 -37.83
CA ARG A 233 -0.56 -8.48 -37.21
C ARG A 233 -1.21 -8.31 -35.82
N VAL A 234 -0.46 -7.82 -34.86
CA VAL A 234 -0.99 -7.53 -33.52
C VAL A 234 -1.98 -6.37 -33.61
N THR A 235 -3.20 -6.59 -33.13
CA THR A 235 -4.28 -5.60 -33.11
C THR A 235 -4.63 -5.11 -31.71
N ALA A 236 -4.24 -5.85 -30.67
CA ALA A 236 -4.32 -5.41 -29.27
C ALA A 236 -3.41 -6.26 -28.41
N VAL A 237 -2.86 -5.65 -27.36
CA VAL A 237 -2.20 -6.33 -26.24
C VAL A 237 -2.86 -5.87 -24.95
N ARG A 238 -3.38 -6.82 -24.19
CA ARG A 238 -4.09 -6.57 -22.93
C ARG A 238 -3.48 -7.40 -21.80
N TYR A 239 -3.73 -6.97 -20.57
CA TYR A 239 -3.28 -7.61 -19.34
C TYR A 239 -4.48 -7.91 -18.45
N ASP A 240 -4.68 -9.19 -18.15
CA ASP A 240 -5.68 -9.67 -17.21
C ASP A 240 -5.05 -9.92 -15.86
N TYR A 241 -5.82 -9.72 -14.80
CA TYR A 241 -5.43 -9.98 -13.41
C TYR A 241 -6.49 -10.88 -12.77
N PRO A 242 -6.46 -12.20 -13.03
CA PRO A 242 -7.51 -13.10 -12.57
C PRO A 242 -7.55 -13.17 -11.04
N LYS A 243 -8.74 -13.03 -10.46
CA LYS A 243 -8.94 -13.05 -9.01
C LYS A 243 -8.46 -14.35 -8.36
N ALA A 244 -8.57 -15.47 -9.09
CA ALA A 244 -8.08 -16.77 -8.62
C ALA A 244 -6.55 -16.80 -8.38
N GLU A 245 -5.82 -15.88 -8.99
CA GLU A 245 -4.36 -15.73 -8.86
C GLU A 245 -4.00 -14.52 -7.96
N ASP A 246 -4.97 -13.85 -7.36
CA ASP A 246 -4.70 -12.76 -6.40
C ASP A 246 -4.07 -13.33 -5.12
N HIS A 247 -2.80 -13.06 -4.93
CA HIS A 247 -2.00 -13.65 -3.86
C HIS A 247 -2.45 -13.17 -2.46
N LEU A 248 -2.97 -11.95 -2.34
CA LEU A 248 -3.49 -11.46 -1.07
C LEU A 248 -4.79 -12.19 -0.71
N PHE A 249 -5.67 -12.36 -1.69
CA PHE A 249 -6.95 -13.01 -1.50
C PHE A 249 -6.84 -14.53 -1.35
N THR A 250 -6.02 -15.19 -2.19
CA THR A 250 -5.95 -16.65 -2.26
C THR A 250 -4.96 -17.28 -1.28
N HIS A 251 -3.97 -16.51 -0.81
CA HIS A 251 -2.91 -17.03 0.07
C HIS A 251 -2.87 -16.32 1.42
N LEU A 252 -2.88 -14.97 1.45
CA LEU A 252 -2.75 -14.26 2.72
C LEU A 252 -4.02 -14.34 3.56
N GLU A 253 -5.20 -14.09 2.98
CA GLU A 253 -6.45 -14.10 3.76
C GLU A 253 -6.74 -15.45 4.42
N PRO A 254 -6.65 -16.60 3.74
CA PRO A 254 -6.84 -17.91 4.37
C PRO A 254 -5.85 -18.16 5.52
N LEU A 255 -4.61 -17.69 5.37
CA LEU A 255 -3.60 -17.82 6.41
C LEU A 255 -3.95 -16.96 7.64
N LEU A 256 -4.39 -15.72 7.44
CA LEU A 256 -4.86 -14.85 8.53
C LEU A 256 -6.08 -15.44 9.24
N ASN A 257 -7.02 -16.01 8.51
CA ASN A 257 -8.24 -16.60 9.04
C ASN A 257 -7.97 -17.76 10.02
N THR A 258 -6.88 -18.48 9.82
CA THR A 258 -6.51 -19.64 10.65
C THR A 258 -5.49 -19.33 11.72
N SER A 259 -4.67 -18.28 11.54
CA SER A 259 -3.57 -17.92 12.47
C SER A 259 -4.05 -17.31 13.79
N GLY A 260 -5.26 -16.76 13.78
CA GLY A 260 -5.80 -15.96 14.89
C GLY A 260 -5.31 -14.51 14.88
N ALA A 261 -4.89 -13.99 13.74
CA ALA A 261 -4.71 -12.57 13.55
C ALA A 261 -6.00 -11.80 13.90
N HIS A 262 -5.87 -10.64 14.53
CA HIS A 262 -7.02 -9.82 14.91
C HIS A 262 -7.25 -8.65 13.96
N LEU A 263 -6.16 -8.08 13.43
CA LEU A 263 -6.20 -6.84 12.65
C LEU A 263 -5.17 -6.91 11.53
N LEU A 264 -5.60 -6.56 10.32
CA LEU A 264 -4.73 -6.21 9.21
C LEU A 264 -4.85 -4.71 8.99
N LEU A 265 -3.69 -4.02 8.97
CA LEU A 265 -3.56 -2.60 8.65
C LEU A 265 -3.00 -2.45 7.25
N ASN A 266 -3.58 -1.55 6.47
CA ASN A 266 -3.08 -1.21 5.15
C ASN A 266 -3.19 0.29 4.84
N GLY A 267 -2.58 0.70 3.73
CA GLY A 267 -2.61 2.04 3.17
C GLY A 267 -3.04 2.02 1.70
N HIS A 268 -2.37 2.84 0.86
CA HIS A 268 -2.40 2.85 -0.60
C HIS A 268 -3.61 3.53 -1.26
N CYS A 269 -4.84 3.35 -0.77
CA CYS A 269 -6.03 3.87 -1.43
C CYS A 269 -6.42 5.28 -1.00
N HIS A 270 -5.67 5.89 -0.07
CA HIS A 270 -5.85 7.26 0.39
C HIS A 270 -7.24 7.55 0.95
N LEU A 271 -7.79 6.62 1.70
CA LEU A 271 -9.07 6.77 2.38
C LEU A 271 -9.04 6.06 3.74
N TRP A 272 -10.10 6.24 4.53
CA TRP A 272 -10.40 5.39 5.65
C TRP A 272 -11.57 4.48 5.29
N ASN A 273 -11.42 3.19 5.52
CA ASN A 273 -12.49 2.21 5.49
C ASN A 273 -12.17 1.03 6.42
N ARG A 274 -13.21 0.28 6.79
CA ARG A 274 -13.08 -0.88 7.65
C ARG A 274 -13.98 -2.02 7.21
N PHE A 275 -13.43 -3.24 7.33
CA PHE A 275 -14.16 -4.48 7.08
C PHE A 275 -13.92 -5.46 8.22
N GLN A 276 -14.72 -6.49 8.27
CA GLN A 276 -14.49 -7.66 9.12
C GLN A 276 -15.00 -8.89 8.38
N ASN A 277 -14.19 -9.92 8.29
CA ASN A 277 -14.61 -11.17 7.67
C ASN A 277 -15.24 -12.16 8.67
N SER A 278 -15.71 -13.30 8.17
CA SER A 278 -16.37 -14.32 8.97
C SER A 278 -15.45 -15.00 10.00
N ALA A 279 -14.14 -14.92 9.83
CA ALA A 279 -13.16 -15.42 10.80
C ALA A 279 -12.93 -14.41 11.95
N GLY A 280 -13.51 -13.22 11.87
CA GLY A 280 -13.37 -12.16 12.87
C GLY A 280 -12.15 -11.27 12.68
N VAL A 281 -11.39 -11.44 11.61
CA VAL A 281 -10.26 -10.57 11.27
C VAL A 281 -10.78 -9.21 10.81
N HIS A 282 -10.31 -8.15 11.44
CA HIS A 282 -10.57 -6.78 10.99
C HIS A 282 -9.56 -6.34 9.94
N PHE A 283 -10.02 -5.65 8.92
CA PHE A 283 -9.20 -4.97 7.91
C PHE A 283 -9.46 -3.49 8.05
N LEU A 284 -8.41 -2.72 8.29
CA LEU A 284 -8.50 -1.28 8.53
C LEU A 284 -7.51 -0.54 7.66
N GLU A 285 -8.02 0.33 6.84
CA GLU A 285 -7.25 1.35 6.16
C GLU A 285 -7.46 2.70 6.85
N THR A 286 -6.34 3.37 7.16
CA THR A 286 -6.34 4.73 7.71
C THR A 286 -5.27 5.54 6.97
N SER A 287 -5.48 5.72 5.67
CA SER A 287 -4.55 6.41 4.77
C SER A 287 -5.11 7.71 4.19
N ASN A 288 -6.21 8.22 4.75
CA ASN A 288 -6.78 9.50 4.33
C ASN A 288 -5.99 10.66 4.97
N VAL A 289 -4.97 11.13 4.25
CA VAL A 289 -3.99 12.12 4.72
C VAL A 289 -3.99 13.42 3.89
N GLY A 290 -5.15 13.81 3.35
CA GLY A 290 -5.31 15.05 2.57
C GLY A 290 -5.06 14.88 1.07
N ASN A 291 -4.94 13.65 0.59
CA ASN A 291 -4.88 13.29 -0.82
C ASN A 291 -5.69 12.01 -1.03
N THR A 292 -6.81 12.07 -1.74
CA THR A 292 -7.69 10.93 -1.94
C THR A 292 -8.07 10.76 -3.40
N PHE A 293 -8.23 9.50 -3.81
CA PHE A 293 -8.80 9.12 -5.12
C PHE A 293 -10.30 8.84 -5.05
N GLY A 294 -10.90 8.94 -3.85
CA GLY A 294 -12.30 8.64 -3.61
C GLY A 294 -12.60 7.16 -3.40
N ALA A 295 -13.87 6.84 -3.25
CA ALA A 295 -14.36 5.49 -3.05
C ALA A 295 -15.28 5.06 -4.21
N HIS A 296 -15.28 3.77 -4.54
CA HIS A 296 -16.13 3.20 -5.58
C HIS A 296 -17.42 2.64 -4.97
N LEU A 297 -18.47 3.40 -5.11
CA LEU A 297 -19.84 3.04 -4.74
C LEU A 297 -20.73 2.96 -5.99
N ALA A 298 -22.05 2.86 -5.79
CA ALA A 298 -23.02 2.68 -6.86
C ALA A 298 -23.05 3.85 -7.87
N ASP A 299 -22.75 5.06 -7.42
CA ASP A 299 -22.66 6.28 -8.21
C ASP A 299 -21.29 6.46 -8.92
N ASN A 300 -20.29 5.72 -8.51
CA ASN A 300 -18.92 5.76 -9.05
C ASN A 300 -18.30 4.35 -9.14
N PRO A 301 -18.84 3.44 -9.96
CA PRO A 301 -18.31 2.08 -10.08
C PRO A 301 -16.90 2.06 -10.67
N ARG A 302 -16.12 1.02 -10.36
CA ARG A 302 -14.79 0.81 -10.94
C ARG A 302 -14.87 0.55 -12.44
N SER A 303 -14.01 1.22 -13.19
CA SER A 303 -13.86 1.00 -14.64
C SER A 303 -12.46 1.44 -15.11
N PRO A 304 -11.76 0.60 -15.89
CA PRO A 304 -12.11 -0.80 -16.18
C PRO A 304 -11.82 -1.75 -15.02
N LEU A 305 -12.49 -2.89 -15.01
CA LEU A 305 -12.05 -4.06 -14.21
C LEU A 305 -11.03 -4.86 -15.04
N PRO A 306 -10.05 -5.51 -14.39
CA PRO A 306 -8.92 -6.13 -15.09
C PRO A 306 -9.32 -7.32 -15.97
N ALA A 307 -10.28 -8.14 -15.59
CA ALA A 307 -10.75 -9.26 -16.40
C ALA A 307 -12.04 -9.85 -15.87
N GLY A 308 -12.96 -10.19 -16.79
CA GLY A 308 -14.14 -10.98 -16.52
C GLY A 308 -15.05 -10.44 -15.41
N ASP A 309 -15.95 -11.28 -14.94
CA ASP A 309 -16.93 -10.98 -13.90
C ASP A 309 -16.41 -11.34 -12.48
N ASP A 310 -15.10 -11.57 -12.33
CA ASP A 310 -14.52 -12.11 -11.09
C ASP A 310 -14.49 -11.09 -9.96
N TYR A 311 -14.40 -9.79 -10.32
CA TYR A 311 -14.37 -8.70 -9.34
C TYR A 311 -15.66 -7.90 -9.33
N VAL A 312 -16.04 -7.41 -8.15
CA VAL A 312 -17.23 -6.58 -8.00
C VAL A 312 -16.88 -5.10 -8.32
N PRO A 313 -17.62 -4.45 -9.23
CA PRO A 313 -17.34 -3.07 -9.62
C PRO A 313 -17.66 -2.04 -8.53
N VAL A 314 -18.50 -2.39 -7.56
CA VAL A 314 -19.01 -1.49 -6.52
C VAL A 314 -18.65 -2.07 -5.15
N GLY A 315 -18.18 -1.23 -4.26
CA GLY A 315 -17.74 -1.67 -2.94
C GLY A 315 -16.33 -2.29 -2.96
N ASP A 316 -16.07 -3.24 -2.10
CA ASP A 316 -14.84 -4.02 -2.13
C ASP A 316 -14.82 -4.96 -3.35
N PRO A 317 -13.75 -4.98 -4.16
CA PRO A 317 -13.68 -5.84 -5.35
C PRO A 317 -13.86 -7.33 -5.06
N CYS A 318 -13.44 -7.78 -3.89
CA CYS A 318 -13.59 -9.16 -3.44
C CYS A 318 -14.98 -9.47 -2.85
N GLY A 319 -15.82 -8.44 -2.67
CA GLY A 319 -17.22 -8.57 -2.27
C GLY A 319 -17.46 -8.56 -0.77
N LEU A 320 -16.47 -8.23 0.06
CA LEU A 320 -16.67 -8.07 1.49
C LEU A 320 -17.43 -6.77 1.78
N ALA A 321 -18.46 -6.83 2.62
CA ALA A 321 -19.24 -5.65 2.96
C ALA A 321 -18.46 -4.69 3.88
N PRO A 322 -18.37 -3.39 3.55
CA PRO A 322 -17.74 -2.42 4.43
C PRO A 322 -18.59 -2.15 5.68
N ILE A 323 -17.93 -1.75 6.76
CA ILE A 323 -18.59 -1.40 8.01
C ILE A 323 -18.69 0.12 8.11
N VAL A 324 -19.92 0.60 8.31
CA VAL A 324 -20.19 2.02 8.59
C VAL A 324 -19.56 2.41 9.93
N PRO A 325 -18.88 3.56 10.03
CA PRO A 325 -18.33 4.06 11.30
C PRO A 325 -19.39 4.12 12.42
N THR A 326 -19.02 3.63 13.59
CA THR A 326 -19.98 3.35 14.69
C THR A 326 -20.36 4.55 15.54
N LEU A 327 -19.59 5.65 15.50
CA LEU A 327 -19.80 6.80 16.37
C LEU A 327 -20.33 8.03 15.62
N ALA A 328 -19.65 8.45 14.55
CA ALA A 328 -19.97 9.66 13.81
C ALA A 328 -19.58 9.51 12.33
N PRO A 329 -20.29 8.67 11.54
CA PRO A 329 -20.04 8.55 10.12
C PRO A 329 -20.23 9.89 9.40
N LEU A 330 -19.57 10.09 8.28
CA LEU A 330 -19.96 11.10 7.31
C LEU A 330 -21.24 10.65 6.62
N SER A 331 -21.98 11.58 6.04
CA SER A 331 -23.20 11.29 5.29
C SER A 331 -23.07 11.80 3.85
N ASP A 332 -23.77 11.13 2.94
CA ASP A 332 -24.02 11.62 1.59
C ASP A 332 -24.98 12.83 1.58
N ALA A 333 -25.33 13.30 0.39
CA ALA A 333 -26.25 14.42 0.22
C ALA A 333 -27.68 14.13 0.69
N GLU A 334 -28.06 12.86 0.69
CA GLU A 334 -29.36 12.34 1.11
C GLU A 334 -29.43 12.07 2.63
N GLY A 335 -28.28 12.18 3.33
CA GLY A 335 -28.15 11.94 4.76
C GLY A 335 -27.88 10.48 5.15
N ASN A 336 -27.60 9.60 4.19
CA ASN A 336 -27.24 8.22 4.49
C ASN A 336 -25.79 8.14 5.01
N PRO A 337 -25.50 7.32 6.02
CA PRO A 337 -24.16 7.20 6.56
C PRO A 337 -23.22 6.49 5.57
N LEU A 338 -22.06 7.11 5.34
CA LEU A 338 -21.03 6.57 4.46
C LEU A 338 -20.13 5.55 5.19
N PRO A 339 -19.80 4.43 4.56
CA PRO A 339 -18.89 3.42 5.14
C PRO A 339 -17.40 3.78 4.97
N TYR A 340 -17.08 5.01 4.62
CA TYR A 340 -15.72 5.48 4.38
C TYR A 340 -15.56 6.97 4.73
N LEU A 341 -14.28 7.38 4.77
CA LEU A 341 -13.88 8.77 4.74
C LEU A 341 -12.85 8.95 3.63
N ALA A 342 -13.16 9.76 2.63
CA ALA A 342 -12.28 10.17 1.55
C ALA A 342 -12.40 11.67 1.38
N SER A 343 -11.35 12.43 1.73
CA SER A 343 -11.39 13.89 1.74
C SER A 343 -9.98 14.46 1.65
N ASN A 344 -9.83 15.54 0.89
CA ASN A 344 -8.57 16.28 0.83
C ASN A 344 -8.40 17.24 2.02
N ASP A 345 -9.48 17.53 2.75
CA ASP A 345 -9.47 18.47 3.87
C ASP A 345 -9.57 17.80 5.25
N VAL A 346 -10.07 16.57 5.30
CA VAL A 346 -10.24 15.82 6.54
C VAL A 346 -9.25 14.67 6.56
N THR A 347 -8.33 14.69 7.49
CA THR A 347 -7.39 13.58 7.70
C THR A 347 -7.86 12.65 8.81
N ALA A 348 -7.39 11.41 8.82
CA ALA A 348 -7.74 10.41 9.82
C ALA A 348 -6.51 9.73 10.41
N PHE A 349 -6.64 9.29 11.66
CA PHE A 349 -5.70 8.39 12.33
C PHE A 349 -6.45 7.46 13.27
N SER A 350 -5.82 6.35 13.62
CA SER A 350 -6.42 5.36 14.52
C SER A 350 -5.52 5.11 15.74
N ILE A 351 -6.13 4.83 16.89
CA ILE A 351 -5.44 4.49 18.14
C ILE A 351 -5.91 3.09 18.57
N LEU A 352 -4.95 2.18 18.72
CA LEU A 352 -5.14 0.92 19.43
C LEU A 352 -4.85 1.14 20.91
N ASP A 353 -5.90 1.08 21.73
CA ASP A 353 -5.81 1.06 23.20
C ASP A 353 -5.71 -0.40 23.66
N THR A 354 -4.50 -0.81 24.03
CA THR A 354 -4.23 -2.20 24.46
C THR A 354 -4.82 -2.49 25.84
N GLY A 355 -5.02 -1.46 26.68
CA GLY A 355 -5.66 -1.62 27.99
C GLY A 355 -7.16 -1.88 27.87
N ALA A 356 -7.82 -1.18 26.94
CA ALA A 356 -9.26 -1.36 26.67
C ALA A 356 -9.55 -2.45 25.62
N GLY A 357 -8.55 -2.88 24.86
CA GLY A 357 -8.72 -3.81 23.74
C GLY A 357 -9.53 -3.24 22.58
N THR A 358 -9.41 -1.94 22.32
CA THR A 358 -10.20 -1.26 21.31
C THR A 358 -9.36 -0.49 20.31
N VAL A 359 -9.84 -0.41 19.07
CA VAL A 359 -9.33 0.53 18.08
C VAL A 359 -10.35 1.65 17.91
N THR A 360 -9.89 2.90 18.04
CA THR A 360 -10.70 4.09 17.80
C THR A 360 -10.09 4.92 16.69
N SER A 361 -10.86 5.19 15.66
CA SER A 361 -10.47 6.09 14.56
C SER A 361 -10.97 7.49 14.80
N TYR A 362 -10.08 8.45 14.59
CA TYR A 362 -10.30 9.88 14.77
C TYR A 362 -10.18 10.60 13.43
N ARG A 363 -10.98 11.63 13.24
CA ARG A 363 -10.86 12.53 12.10
C ARG A 363 -10.56 13.96 12.55
N TYR A 364 -9.81 14.66 11.73
CA TYR A 364 -9.43 16.05 11.95
C TYR A 364 -9.66 16.85 10.65
N ASP A 365 -10.45 17.93 10.74
CA ASP A 365 -10.69 18.83 9.62
C ASP A 365 -9.64 19.94 9.60
N THR A 366 -8.78 19.96 8.57
CA THR A 366 -7.70 20.94 8.44
C THR A 366 -8.18 22.37 8.19
N ARG A 367 -9.45 22.57 7.83
CA ARG A 367 -10.07 23.88 7.66
C ARG A 367 -10.48 24.51 9.00
N THR A 368 -10.65 23.68 10.04
CA THR A 368 -11.12 24.11 11.36
C THR A 368 -9.99 24.06 12.39
N PHE A 369 -9.38 25.22 12.67
CA PHE A 369 -8.26 25.28 13.61
C PHE A 369 -8.74 25.29 15.07
N GLY A 370 -7.96 24.59 15.95
CA GLY A 370 -8.21 24.56 17.38
C GLY A 370 -9.37 23.65 17.79
N VAL A 371 -9.99 22.96 16.82
CA VAL A 371 -10.99 21.93 17.11
C VAL A 371 -10.25 20.60 17.34
N PRO A 372 -10.52 19.90 18.44
CA PRO A 372 -9.93 18.58 18.68
C PRO A 372 -10.31 17.57 17.61
N ALA A 373 -9.45 16.59 17.37
CA ALA A 373 -9.81 15.44 16.55
C ALA A 373 -11.03 14.71 17.16
N LEU A 374 -11.97 14.34 16.31
CA LEU A 374 -13.23 13.73 16.72
C LEU A 374 -13.19 12.22 16.50
N PRO A 375 -13.50 11.39 17.51
CA PRO A 375 -13.67 9.95 17.30
C PRO A 375 -14.91 9.73 16.41
N PHE A 376 -14.75 8.93 15.35
CA PHE A 376 -15.86 8.65 14.43
C PHE A 376 -16.14 7.16 14.25
N ASP A 377 -15.18 6.29 14.55
CA ASP A 377 -15.37 4.83 14.60
C ASP A 377 -14.69 4.23 15.83
N ARG A 378 -15.27 3.16 16.35
CA ARG A 378 -14.67 2.35 17.43
C ARG A 378 -15.10 0.90 17.32
N PHE A 379 -14.17 -0.02 17.51
CA PHE A 379 -14.44 -1.44 17.61
C PHE A 379 -13.50 -2.14 18.60
N ALA A 380 -13.92 -3.29 19.10
CA ALA A 380 -13.13 -4.11 19.98
C ALA A 380 -12.29 -5.12 19.16
N LEU A 381 -11.02 -5.25 19.50
CA LEU A 381 -10.23 -6.42 19.12
C LEU A 381 -10.42 -7.46 20.23
N VAL A 382 -11.26 -8.45 20.00
CA VAL A 382 -11.53 -9.49 21.00
C VAL A 382 -10.32 -10.42 21.08
N PRO A 383 -9.57 -10.43 22.20
CA PRO A 383 -8.53 -11.43 22.40
C PRO A 383 -9.16 -12.82 22.37
N ARG A 384 -8.47 -13.81 21.80
CA ARG A 384 -8.87 -15.20 22.02
C ARG A 384 -8.90 -15.44 23.53
N SER A 385 -10.05 -15.81 24.06
CA SER A 385 -10.10 -16.33 25.42
C SER A 385 -9.09 -17.47 25.52
N CYS A 386 -8.11 -17.35 26.41
CA CYS A 386 -7.24 -18.47 26.76
C CYS A 386 -8.16 -19.64 27.13
N LYS A 387 -8.21 -20.67 26.28
CA LYS A 387 -8.84 -21.94 26.60
C LYS A 387 -7.88 -22.77 27.42
#